data_a1cef5921880498d85fee7f0a8c15bdf
#
_entry.id   a1cef5921880498d85fee7f0a8c15bdf
#
_cell.length_a   1.000
_cell.length_b   1.000
_cell.length_c   1.000
_cell.angle_alpha   90.00
_cell.angle_beta   90.00
_cell.angle_gamma   90.00
#
_symmetry.space_group_name_H-M   'P 1'
#
loop_
_entity.id
_entity.type
_entity.pdbx_description
1 polymer ?
#
loop_
_entity_poly.entity_id
_entity_poly.type
_entity_poly.pdbx_seq_one_letter_code
_entity_poly.pdbx_strand_id
1 'polypeptide(L)'
;MKLWGAIWNCEDSIKKNGRNGQKQQGIDIWGQKPNELLDSGIQCKLKKDNNGLSKEELTKEIESAKYYKDSLQRLIIATTADKDVKIEEHVRLINRKHKKDGLFEVHLFCWDDIVDKMIDYPRVYNWYLGKLDIALEMDLSIVFDTEDNSRLIIRPEYEKVITRYVLPNDPKYLIFQEARTNLENFSKPAEILKSLTAYTTKEVLDKTWCKIPMCISNTGNISVNVVKCKIDCYANNVNAVAREIPTLASSFISSWDAIPPEVLTAVNYEYGIIYQPRERLLVPKDNKQFYFYIQPKFGVQCIEITCEILCKEYNKTITLSIIVEPIVHPKLVYELVDAEDQVKEEINVQPYMC
;
A
#
# COMPACT_ATOMS: atom_id res chain seq x y z
N MET A 1 5.90 34.23 -11.52
CA MET A 1 5.90 34.57 -10.09
C MET A 1 5.72 33.34 -9.21
N LYS A 2 4.60 32.62 -9.22
CA LYS A 2 4.38 31.43 -8.32
C LYS A 2 5.46 30.36 -8.42
N LEU A 3 5.89 29.99 -9.64
CA LEU A 3 6.97 29.01 -9.82
C LEU A 3 8.27 29.44 -9.15
N TRP A 4 8.68 30.70 -9.36
CA TRP A 4 9.94 31.19 -8.80
C TRP A 4 9.86 31.42 -7.29
N GLY A 5 8.67 31.79 -6.77
CA GLY A 5 8.42 31.83 -5.33
C GLY A 5 8.66 30.48 -4.67
N ALA A 6 8.14 29.41 -5.28
CA ALA A 6 8.34 28.02 -4.81
C ALA A 6 9.81 27.57 -4.95
N ILE A 7 10.47 27.82 -6.11
CA ILE A 7 11.88 27.46 -6.32
C ILE A 7 12.81 28.17 -5.33
N TRP A 8 12.52 29.44 -5.02
CA TRP A 8 13.35 30.25 -4.14
C TRP A 8 12.94 30.17 -2.67
N ASN A 9 11.84 29.47 -2.37
CA ASN A 9 11.25 29.39 -1.03
C ASN A 9 10.99 30.80 -0.45
N CYS A 10 10.42 31.68 -1.27
CA CYS A 10 10.10 33.07 -0.93
C CYS A 10 8.71 33.50 -1.41
N GLU A 11 7.74 32.58 -1.33
CA GLU A 11 6.37 32.74 -1.85
C GLU A 11 5.70 33.99 -1.28
N ASP A 12 5.94 34.31 -0.03
CA ASP A 12 5.34 35.46 0.67
C ASP A 12 6.01 36.81 0.34
N SER A 13 7.26 36.81 -0.11
CA SER A 13 8.07 38.03 -0.34
C SER A 13 8.26 38.38 -1.81
N ILE A 14 8.06 37.44 -2.74
CA ILE A 14 8.21 37.65 -4.18
C ILE A 14 7.11 38.59 -4.71
N LYS A 15 7.50 39.64 -5.45
CA LYS A 15 6.57 40.70 -5.89
C LYS A 15 6.81 41.07 -7.36
N LYS A 16 5.74 41.60 -7.99
CA LYS A 16 5.84 42.28 -9.28
C LYS A 16 6.49 43.64 -9.08
N ASN A 17 7.35 44.02 -10.01
CA ASN A 17 8.02 45.32 -9.99
C ASN A 17 7.18 46.39 -10.69
N GLY A 18 6.31 47.04 -9.92
CA GLY A 18 5.46 48.12 -10.41
C GLY A 18 4.28 47.67 -11.28
N ARG A 19 3.70 48.61 -12.05
CA ARG A 19 2.57 48.43 -12.96
C ARG A 19 3.00 48.53 -14.41
N ASN A 20 2.20 47.97 -15.31
CA ASN A 20 2.39 48.17 -16.76
C ASN A 20 2.49 49.67 -17.08
N GLY A 21 3.51 50.04 -17.90
CA GLY A 21 3.80 51.43 -18.29
C GLY A 21 4.74 52.18 -17.35
N GLN A 22 5.15 51.61 -16.22
CA GLN A 22 6.20 52.18 -15.38
C GLN A 22 7.55 51.67 -15.81
N LYS A 23 8.60 52.45 -15.58
CA LYS A 23 10.00 52.10 -15.89
C LYS A 23 10.50 51.03 -14.92
N GLN A 24 10.55 49.77 -15.37
CA GLN A 24 10.86 48.57 -14.56
C GLN A 24 12.34 48.16 -14.59
N GLN A 25 13.19 48.90 -15.31
CA GLN A 25 14.63 48.66 -15.41
C GLN A 25 15.01 47.20 -15.79
N GLY A 26 14.23 46.59 -16.68
CA GLY A 26 14.46 45.21 -17.14
C GLY A 26 14.15 44.12 -16.12
N ILE A 27 13.33 44.41 -15.10
CA ILE A 27 12.91 43.43 -14.08
C ILE A 27 11.39 43.55 -13.88
N ASP A 28 10.66 42.50 -14.22
CA ASP A 28 9.21 42.43 -14.04
C ASP A 28 8.81 41.91 -12.67
N ILE A 29 9.63 41.04 -12.08
CA ILE A 29 9.40 40.37 -10.81
C ILE A 29 10.71 40.35 -10.04
N TRP A 30 10.66 40.58 -8.74
CA TRP A 30 11.81 40.44 -7.86
C TRP A 30 11.44 39.68 -6.58
N GLY A 31 12.44 39.04 -5.98
CA GLY A 31 12.31 38.33 -4.73
C GLY A 31 13.69 38.07 -4.13
N GLN A 32 13.72 37.89 -2.82
CA GLN A 32 14.94 37.59 -2.08
C GLN A 32 14.85 36.18 -1.53
N LYS A 33 15.89 35.36 -1.81
CA LYS A 33 15.95 34.03 -1.23
C LYS A 33 16.29 34.10 0.26
N PRO A 34 15.79 33.17 1.09
CA PRO A 34 16.25 33.05 2.46
C PRO A 34 17.78 32.99 2.53
N ASN A 35 18.37 33.77 3.43
CA ASN A 35 19.82 33.87 3.64
C ASN A 35 20.64 34.48 2.51
N GLU A 36 20.04 35.04 1.47
CA GLU A 36 20.71 35.89 0.49
C GLU A 36 20.48 37.38 0.81
N LEU A 37 21.51 38.21 0.71
CA LEU A 37 21.40 39.65 0.99
C LEU A 37 20.93 40.45 -0.23
N LEU A 38 21.12 39.91 -1.42
CA LEU A 38 20.83 40.56 -2.69
C LEU A 38 19.59 39.97 -3.34
N ASP A 39 18.88 40.80 -4.10
CA ASP A 39 17.68 40.41 -4.81
C ASP A 39 17.97 39.49 -6.01
N SER A 40 16.96 38.69 -6.35
CA SER A 40 16.88 37.96 -7.62
C SER A 40 15.79 38.56 -8.47
N GLY A 41 16.12 38.94 -9.71
CA GLY A 41 15.19 39.55 -10.67
C GLY A 41 14.73 38.57 -11.75
N ILE A 42 13.52 38.75 -12.26
CA ILE A 42 12.99 38.00 -13.40
C ILE A 42 12.47 39.00 -14.44
N GLN A 43 12.93 38.85 -15.67
CA GLN A 43 12.37 39.51 -16.84
C GLN A 43 11.59 38.51 -17.66
N CYS A 44 10.33 38.80 -17.96
CA CYS A 44 9.44 37.92 -18.72
C CYS A 44 9.35 38.38 -20.18
N LYS A 45 9.53 37.45 -21.11
CA LYS A 45 9.41 37.72 -22.55
C LYS A 45 8.40 36.78 -23.19
N LEU A 46 7.23 37.31 -23.52
CA LEU A 46 6.23 36.58 -24.28
C LEU A 46 6.61 36.61 -25.78
N LYS A 47 6.85 35.46 -26.35
CA LYS A 47 7.03 35.28 -27.79
C LYS A 47 5.81 34.58 -28.38
N LYS A 48 5.36 35.04 -29.55
CA LYS A 48 4.24 34.45 -30.32
C LYS A 48 4.78 33.93 -31.64
N ASP A 49 4.13 32.92 -32.19
CA ASP A 49 4.30 32.48 -33.59
C ASP A 49 5.75 32.06 -33.95
N ASN A 50 6.39 31.22 -33.14
CA ASN A 50 7.76 30.73 -33.36
C ASN A 50 8.85 31.83 -33.48
N ASN A 51 8.57 33.02 -33.06
CA ASN A 51 9.58 34.08 -33.00
C ASN A 51 10.54 33.79 -31.83
N GLY A 52 11.79 33.45 -32.14
CA GLY A 52 12.85 33.24 -31.17
C GLY A 52 13.22 34.52 -30.41
N LEU A 53 13.98 34.37 -29.34
CA LEU A 53 14.62 35.48 -28.65
C LEU A 53 15.88 35.90 -29.42
N SER A 54 16.08 37.22 -29.70
CA SER A 54 17.29 37.67 -30.37
C SER A 54 18.40 38.04 -29.35
N LYS A 55 19.68 38.02 -29.82
CA LYS A 55 20.83 38.43 -28.99
C LYS A 55 20.75 39.90 -28.60
N GLU A 56 20.30 40.77 -29.52
CA GLU A 56 20.15 42.21 -29.32
C GLU A 56 19.08 42.50 -28.26
N GLU A 57 17.92 41.80 -28.33
CA GLU A 57 16.85 41.92 -27.37
C GLU A 57 17.32 41.45 -25.97
N LEU A 58 17.95 40.28 -25.90
CA LEU A 58 18.49 39.74 -24.65
C LEU A 58 19.51 40.69 -24.02
N THR A 59 20.46 41.20 -24.81
CA THR A 59 21.47 42.13 -24.35
C THR A 59 20.85 43.42 -23.82
N LYS A 60 19.85 43.96 -24.52
CA LYS A 60 19.13 45.17 -24.08
C LYS A 60 18.48 45.00 -22.71
N GLU A 61 17.86 43.88 -22.44
CA GLU A 61 17.22 43.61 -21.13
C GLU A 61 18.31 43.48 -20.02
N ILE A 62 19.36 42.77 -20.30
CA ILE A 62 20.49 42.61 -19.35
C ILE A 62 21.14 43.94 -19.03
N GLU A 63 21.43 44.79 -20.05
CA GLU A 63 21.97 46.13 -19.84
C GLU A 63 20.99 47.02 -19.04
N SER A 64 19.68 46.91 -19.28
CA SER A 64 18.67 47.63 -18.51
C SER A 64 18.68 47.21 -17.04
N ALA A 65 18.87 45.91 -16.74
CA ALA A 65 18.92 45.40 -15.37
C ALA A 65 20.13 45.87 -14.55
N LYS A 66 21.20 46.32 -15.18
CA LYS A 66 22.34 46.95 -14.49
C LYS A 66 21.99 48.25 -13.77
N TYR A 67 20.89 48.89 -14.17
CA TYR A 67 20.39 50.13 -13.54
C TYR A 67 19.40 49.86 -12.41
N TYR A 68 19.18 48.58 -12.03
CA TYR A 68 18.34 48.27 -10.87
C TYR A 68 19.04 48.80 -9.61
N LYS A 69 18.29 49.56 -8.80
CA LYS A 69 18.89 50.32 -7.68
C LYS A 69 19.46 49.46 -6.58
N ASP A 70 18.84 48.31 -6.37
CA ASP A 70 19.29 47.35 -5.38
C ASP A 70 20.14 46.31 -6.11
N SER A 71 21.29 45.98 -5.57
CA SER A 71 22.22 45.05 -6.23
C SER A 71 21.60 43.68 -6.46
N LEU A 72 21.62 43.21 -7.70
CA LEU A 72 21.12 41.88 -8.05
C LEU A 72 22.17 40.82 -7.79
N GLN A 73 21.72 39.68 -7.26
CA GLN A 73 22.50 38.44 -7.23
C GLN A 73 22.38 37.72 -8.57
N ARG A 74 21.20 37.67 -9.13
CA ARG A 74 20.92 37.03 -10.43
C ARG A 74 19.74 37.65 -11.17
N LEU A 75 19.83 37.57 -12.49
CA LEU A 75 18.72 37.89 -13.39
C LEU A 75 18.29 36.66 -14.14
N ILE A 76 16.98 36.36 -14.08
CA ILE A 76 16.35 35.29 -14.86
C ILE A 76 15.61 35.93 -16.03
N ILE A 77 15.91 35.47 -17.23
CA ILE A 77 15.16 35.78 -18.43
C ILE A 77 14.23 34.57 -18.67
N ALA A 78 12.94 34.73 -18.41
CA ALA A 78 11.91 33.72 -18.63
C ALA A 78 11.17 34.01 -19.93
N THR A 79 11.18 33.08 -20.88
CA THR A 79 10.58 33.29 -22.20
C THR A 79 9.73 32.11 -22.67
N THR A 80 8.72 32.41 -23.47
CA THR A 80 7.94 31.38 -24.20
C THR A 80 8.58 30.97 -25.52
N ALA A 81 9.75 31.48 -25.87
CA ALA A 81 10.53 31.05 -27.03
C ALA A 81 11.09 29.64 -26.84
N ASP A 82 11.30 28.92 -27.94
CA ASP A 82 12.01 27.66 -27.98
C ASP A 82 13.50 27.84 -27.64
N LYS A 83 14.18 26.76 -27.26
CA LYS A 83 15.61 26.75 -27.00
C LYS A 83 16.41 27.03 -28.26
N ASP A 84 17.41 27.93 -28.17
CA ASP A 84 18.35 28.21 -29.21
C ASP A 84 19.81 28.18 -28.67
N VAL A 85 20.60 27.26 -29.20
CA VAL A 85 22.01 27.04 -28.80
C VAL A 85 22.84 28.33 -28.90
N LYS A 86 22.58 29.17 -29.92
CA LYS A 86 23.31 30.42 -30.12
C LYS A 86 22.96 31.47 -29.05
N ILE A 87 21.76 31.48 -28.57
CA ILE A 87 21.32 32.38 -27.49
C ILE A 87 21.87 31.88 -26.15
N GLU A 88 21.83 30.59 -25.88
CA GLU A 88 22.46 30.02 -24.67
C GLU A 88 23.96 30.25 -24.62
N GLU A 89 24.65 30.10 -25.75
CA GLU A 89 26.07 30.44 -25.85
C GLU A 89 26.32 31.91 -25.54
N HIS A 90 25.49 32.80 -26.07
CA HIS A 90 25.57 34.23 -25.80
C HIS A 90 25.41 34.55 -24.29
N VAL A 91 24.46 33.90 -23.61
CA VAL A 91 24.30 34.03 -22.15
C VAL A 91 25.59 33.58 -21.41
N ARG A 92 26.16 32.43 -21.83
CA ARG A 92 27.42 31.94 -21.23
C ARG A 92 28.56 32.94 -21.40
N LEU A 93 28.67 33.62 -22.55
CA LEU A 93 29.67 34.65 -22.78
C LEU A 93 29.45 35.90 -21.91
N ILE A 94 28.18 36.33 -21.77
CA ILE A 94 27.81 37.44 -20.86
C ILE A 94 28.16 37.07 -19.43
N ASN A 95 27.85 35.90 -18.95
CA ASN A 95 28.19 35.47 -17.59
C ASN A 95 29.68 35.44 -17.30
N ARG A 96 30.50 35.03 -18.28
CA ARG A 96 31.96 35.12 -18.14
C ARG A 96 32.45 36.57 -17.96
N LYS A 97 31.83 37.51 -18.66
CA LYS A 97 32.13 38.93 -18.52
C LYS A 97 31.63 39.48 -17.18
N HIS A 98 30.36 39.20 -16.83
CA HIS A 98 29.75 39.63 -15.56
C HIS A 98 30.55 39.13 -14.36
N LYS A 99 31.03 37.89 -14.38
CA LYS A 99 31.89 37.35 -13.32
C LYS A 99 33.20 38.11 -13.14
N LYS A 100 33.80 38.59 -14.23
CA LYS A 100 35.03 39.42 -14.16
C LYS A 100 34.72 40.82 -13.62
N ASP A 101 33.56 41.36 -13.97
CA ASP A 101 33.17 42.72 -13.65
C ASP A 101 32.41 42.80 -12.31
N GLY A 102 32.23 41.67 -11.58
CA GLY A 102 31.53 41.63 -10.30
C GLY A 102 30.02 41.89 -10.42
N LEU A 103 29.43 41.60 -11.58
CA LEU A 103 28.02 41.79 -11.85
C LEU A 103 27.24 40.51 -11.60
N PHE A 104 25.90 40.60 -11.60
CA PHE A 104 24.96 39.51 -11.40
C PHE A 104 25.06 38.40 -12.44
N GLU A 105 24.64 37.19 -12.07
CA GLU A 105 24.51 36.06 -12.99
C GLU A 105 23.21 36.17 -13.81
N VAL A 106 23.27 35.74 -15.09
CA VAL A 106 22.14 35.69 -16.00
C VAL A 106 21.78 34.23 -16.27
N HIS A 107 20.51 33.88 -16.08
CA HIS A 107 19.97 32.58 -16.39
C HIS A 107 18.83 32.71 -17.41
N LEU A 108 18.88 31.92 -18.46
CA LEU A 108 17.82 31.83 -19.45
C LEU A 108 16.97 30.61 -19.20
N PHE A 109 15.67 30.78 -19.15
CA PHE A 109 14.67 29.71 -19.07
C PHE A 109 13.70 29.85 -20.25
N CYS A 110 13.81 28.94 -21.19
CA CYS A 110 12.87 28.78 -22.30
C CYS A 110 11.61 28.04 -21.83
N TRP A 111 10.63 27.94 -22.72
CA TRP A 111 9.34 27.34 -22.33
C TRP A 111 9.49 25.91 -21.81
N ASP A 112 10.28 25.06 -22.47
CA ASP A 112 10.52 23.68 -22.04
C ASP A 112 11.16 23.62 -20.63
N ASP A 113 12.14 24.48 -20.36
CA ASP A 113 12.76 24.56 -19.02
C ASP A 113 11.76 24.96 -17.94
N ILE A 114 10.83 25.86 -18.29
CA ILE A 114 9.80 26.32 -17.36
C ILE A 114 8.79 25.19 -17.09
N VAL A 115 8.40 24.42 -18.13
CA VAL A 115 7.51 23.27 -17.99
C VAL A 115 8.16 22.18 -17.14
N ASP A 116 9.40 21.82 -17.45
CA ASP A 116 10.16 20.83 -16.66
C ASP A 116 10.24 21.24 -15.18
N LYS A 117 10.53 22.52 -14.93
CA LYS A 117 10.52 23.02 -13.56
C LYS A 117 9.16 23.02 -12.90
N MET A 118 8.06 23.26 -13.63
CA MET A 118 6.72 23.19 -13.06
C MET A 118 6.34 21.77 -12.59
N ILE A 119 6.85 20.73 -13.29
CA ILE A 119 6.61 19.33 -12.90
C ILE A 119 7.23 19.02 -11.53
N ASP A 120 8.39 19.60 -11.23
CA ASP A 120 9.04 19.46 -9.93
C ASP A 120 8.23 20.10 -8.77
N TYR A 121 7.27 20.99 -9.11
CA TYR A 121 6.43 21.74 -8.15
C TYR A 121 4.93 21.50 -8.41
N PRO A 122 4.36 20.38 -8.00
CA PRO A 122 2.99 19.96 -8.33
C PRO A 122 1.90 20.97 -7.97
N ARG A 123 2.05 21.73 -6.87
CA ARG A 123 1.12 22.82 -6.48
C ARG A 123 1.07 23.93 -7.52
N VAL A 124 2.23 24.34 -8.06
CA VAL A 124 2.34 25.37 -9.09
C VAL A 124 1.78 24.86 -10.41
N TYR A 125 2.08 23.61 -10.75
CA TYR A 125 1.57 22.96 -11.96
C TYR A 125 0.04 22.86 -11.95
N ASN A 126 -0.55 22.41 -10.83
CA ASN A 126 -2.00 22.33 -10.68
C ASN A 126 -2.65 23.72 -10.76
N TRP A 127 -2.04 24.72 -10.13
CA TRP A 127 -2.51 26.10 -10.23
C TRP A 127 -2.48 26.60 -11.69
N TYR A 128 -1.40 26.32 -12.43
CA TYR A 128 -1.28 26.70 -13.83
C TYR A 128 -2.35 26.06 -14.71
N LEU A 129 -2.71 24.79 -14.45
CA LEU A 129 -3.77 24.06 -15.14
C LEU A 129 -5.18 24.49 -14.72
N GLY A 130 -5.33 25.47 -13.82
CA GLY A 130 -6.62 25.87 -13.27
C GLY A 130 -7.27 24.82 -12.38
N LYS A 131 -6.51 23.81 -11.96
CA LYS A 131 -6.98 22.85 -10.96
C LYS A 131 -6.93 23.54 -9.59
N LEU A 132 -8.02 23.40 -8.81
CA LEU A 132 -8.06 23.86 -7.43
C LEU A 132 -6.84 23.32 -6.66
N ASP A 133 -6.34 24.09 -5.70
CA ASP A 133 -5.29 23.66 -4.76
C ASP A 133 -5.86 22.52 -3.90
N ILE A 134 -5.93 21.32 -4.50
CA ILE A 134 -6.23 20.10 -3.78
C ILE A 134 -4.94 19.81 -3.04
N ALA A 135 -4.95 19.89 -1.72
CA ALA A 135 -3.85 19.44 -0.90
C ALA A 135 -3.49 18.03 -1.37
N LEU A 136 -2.24 17.83 -1.80
CA LEU A 136 -1.78 16.51 -2.23
C LEU A 136 -1.71 15.61 -1.01
N GLU A 137 -2.65 14.71 -0.90
CA GLU A 137 -2.81 13.83 0.23
C GLU A 137 -2.50 12.40 -0.20
N MET A 138 -1.44 11.85 0.37
CA MET A 138 -1.14 10.42 0.29
C MET A 138 -1.88 9.74 1.43
N ASP A 139 -2.81 8.89 1.12
CA ASP A 139 -3.43 8.05 2.12
C ASP A 139 -3.80 6.69 1.56
N LEU A 140 -3.58 5.65 2.35
CA LEU A 140 -3.99 4.28 2.06
C LEU A 140 -4.81 3.74 3.21
N SER A 141 -5.78 2.94 2.91
CA SER A 141 -6.47 2.13 3.89
C SER A 141 -6.31 0.64 3.58
N ILE A 142 -6.33 -0.18 4.61
CA ILE A 142 -6.48 -1.62 4.49
C ILE A 142 -7.63 -2.05 5.40
N VAL A 143 -8.52 -2.83 4.85
CA VAL A 143 -9.75 -3.28 5.53
C VAL A 143 -10.06 -4.72 5.15
N PHE A 144 -11.00 -5.36 5.83
CA PHE A 144 -11.55 -6.64 5.37
C PHE A 144 -12.41 -6.41 4.13
N ASP A 145 -12.27 -7.30 3.14
CA ASP A 145 -13.09 -7.29 1.92
C ASP A 145 -14.42 -8.02 2.19
N THR A 146 -15.25 -7.39 3.01
CA THR A 146 -16.58 -7.88 3.46
C THR A 146 -17.57 -6.72 3.40
N GLU A 147 -18.87 -7.00 3.55
CA GLU A 147 -19.92 -5.96 3.58
C GLU A 147 -19.69 -4.96 4.73
N ASP A 148 -19.26 -5.45 5.91
CA ASP A 148 -18.78 -4.62 7.01
C ASP A 148 -17.25 -4.61 7.02
N ASN A 149 -16.66 -3.66 6.32
CA ASN A 149 -15.20 -3.52 6.15
C ASN A 149 -14.41 -3.39 7.46
N SER A 150 -15.06 -3.07 8.56
CA SER A 150 -14.42 -2.86 9.87
C SER A 150 -14.37 -4.12 10.73
N ARG A 151 -15.19 -5.16 10.39
CA ARG A 151 -15.39 -6.33 11.23
C ARG A 151 -15.40 -7.62 10.42
N LEU A 152 -14.59 -8.58 10.85
CA LEU A 152 -14.59 -9.92 10.29
C LEU A 152 -14.90 -10.93 11.40
N ILE A 153 -15.89 -11.80 11.16
CA ILE A 153 -16.22 -12.93 12.03
C ILE A 153 -15.81 -14.20 11.31
N ILE A 154 -14.99 -15.01 11.96
CA ILE A 154 -14.59 -16.33 11.46
C ILE A 154 -15.13 -17.43 12.35
N ARG A 155 -15.42 -18.60 11.75
CA ARG A 155 -16.01 -19.75 12.44
C ARG A 155 -15.18 -21.01 12.18
N PRO A 156 -14.02 -21.14 12.84
CA PRO A 156 -13.25 -22.38 12.76
C PRO A 156 -14.02 -23.54 13.42
N GLU A 157 -13.91 -24.75 12.84
CA GLU A 157 -14.61 -25.93 13.34
C GLU A 157 -13.63 -26.85 14.06
N TYR A 158 -14.00 -27.28 15.26
CA TYR A 158 -13.20 -28.19 16.10
C TYR A 158 -14.02 -29.40 16.52
N GLU A 159 -13.34 -30.54 16.67
CA GLU A 159 -13.91 -31.73 17.28
C GLU A 159 -13.50 -31.80 18.76
N LYS A 160 -14.48 -31.83 19.66
CA LYS A 160 -14.25 -32.04 21.11
C LYS A 160 -14.44 -33.52 21.40
N VAL A 161 -13.32 -34.27 21.48
CA VAL A 161 -13.35 -35.69 21.81
C VAL A 161 -13.35 -35.84 23.34
N ILE A 162 -14.41 -36.48 23.85
CA ILE A 162 -14.58 -36.86 25.25
C ILE A 162 -14.33 -38.36 25.33
N THR A 163 -13.16 -38.78 25.83
CA THR A 163 -12.80 -40.19 26.01
C THR A 163 -13.11 -40.58 27.45
N ARG A 164 -14.00 -41.57 27.61
CA ARG A 164 -14.37 -42.17 28.90
C ARG A 164 -13.72 -43.54 29.02
N TYR A 165 -12.82 -43.65 29.95
CA TYR A 165 -12.20 -44.92 30.32
C TYR A 165 -13.10 -45.58 31.37
N VAL A 166 -13.67 -46.70 31.02
CA VAL A 166 -14.75 -47.35 31.85
C VAL A 166 -14.51 -48.84 31.98
N LEU A 167 -15.03 -49.39 33.05
CA LEU A 167 -15.05 -50.86 33.23
C LEU A 167 -16.05 -51.54 32.27
N PRO A 168 -15.88 -52.79 31.88
CA PRO A 168 -16.75 -53.50 30.95
C PRO A 168 -18.21 -53.60 31.40
N ASN A 169 -18.47 -53.47 32.69
CA ASN A 169 -19.80 -53.53 33.30
C ASN A 169 -20.42 -52.14 33.56
N ASP A 170 -19.81 -51.05 33.09
CA ASP A 170 -20.37 -49.71 33.26
C ASP A 170 -21.69 -49.56 32.55
N PRO A 171 -22.78 -49.16 33.24
CA PRO A 171 -24.12 -49.06 32.64
C PRO A 171 -24.16 -48.07 31.46
N LYS A 172 -23.43 -46.97 31.47
CA LYS A 172 -23.42 -45.99 30.40
C LYS A 172 -22.75 -46.55 29.16
N TYR A 173 -21.72 -47.35 29.31
CA TYR A 173 -21.04 -48.03 28.21
C TYR A 173 -21.96 -49.09 27.58
N LEU A 174 -22.66 -49.89 28.37
CA LEU A 174 -23.59 -50.91 27.89
C LEU A 174 -24.72 -50.29 27.05
N ILE A 175 -25.33 -49.20 27.53
CA ILE A 175 -26.36 -48.44 26.80
C ILE A 175 -25.78 -47.89 25.48
N PHE A 176 -24.57 -47.35 25.48
CA PHE A 176 -23.90 -46.83 24.30
C PHE A 176 -23.65 -47.94 23.27
N GLN A 177 -23.18 -49.10 23.69
CA GLN A 177 -22.94 -50.29 22.86
C GLN A 177 -24.25 -50.76 22.19
N GLU A 178 -25.34 -50.83 22.95
CA GLU A 178 -26.68 -51.25 22.46
C GLU A 178 -27.18 -50.24 21.40
N ALA A 179 -27.06 -48.93 21.67
CA ALA A 179 -27.44 -47.88 20.72
C ALA A 179 -26.61 -47.94 19.44
N ARG A 180 -25.29 -48.18 19.55
CA ARG A 180 -24.39 -48.31 18.40
C ARG A 180 -24.73 -49.53 17.55
N THR A 181 -24.97 -50.68 18.16
CA THR A 181 -25.36 -51.91 17.45
C THR A 181 -26.67 -51.73 16.70
N ASN A 182 -27.65 -51.04 17.31
CA ASN A 182 -28.88 -50.70 16.65
C ASN A 182 -28.69 -49.79 15.44
N LEU A 183 -27.89 -48.74 15.53
CA LEU A 183 -27.55 -47.82 14.42
C LEU A 183 -26.82 -48.55 13.29
N GLU A 184 -25.84 -49.41 13.58
CA GLU A 184 -25.13 -50.19 12.58
C GLU A 184 -26.06 -51.14 11.81
N ASN A 185 -27.05 -51.71 12.48
CA ASN A 185 -28.06 -52.55 11.84
C ASN A 185 -29.00 -51.79 10.90
N PHE A 186 -29.29 -50.53 11.18
CA PHE A 186 -30.05 -49.62 10.30
C PHE A 186 -29.26 -49.05 9.13
N SER A 187 -27.94 -48.91 9.25
CA SER A 187 -27.06 -48.25 8.23
C SER A 187 -26.52 -49.21 7.17
N LYS A 188 -26.51 -50.53 7.42
CA LYS A 188 -25.97 -51.52 6.47
C LYS A 188 -26.50 -51.45 5.02
N PRO A 189 -27.78 -51.13 4.73
CA PRO A 189 -28.21 -50.97 3.34
C PRO A 189 -27.67 -49.71 2.66
N ALA A 190 -27.40 -48.65 3.41
CA ALA A 190 -26.89 -47.38 2.87
C ALA A 190 -25.40 -47.41 2.59
N GLU A 191 -24.61 -48.19 3.33
CA GLU A 191 -23.17 -48.34 3.10
C GLU A 191 -22.86 -49.15 1.85
N ILE A 192 -23.68 -50.15 1.50
CA ILE A 192 -23.52 -50.91 0.26
C ILE A 192 -23.75 -50.03 -0.97
N LEU A 193 -24.66 -49.05 -0.91
CA LEU A 193 -24.87 -48.07 -1.98
C LEU A 193 -23.68 -47.05 -2.06
N LYS A 194 -23.10 -46.64 -0.93
CA LYS A 194 -21.95 -45.75 -0.88
C LYS A 194 -20.66 -46.40 -1.39
N SER A 195 -20.46 -47.69 -1.17
CA SER A 195 -19.28 -48.39 -1.66
C SER A 195 -19.25 -48.55 -3.19
N LEU A 196 -20.38 -48.45 -3.86
CA LEU A 196 -20.50 -48.52 -5.32
C LEU A 196 -20.28 -47.18 -6.02
N THR A 197 -20.33 -46.06 -5.29
CA THR A 197 -20.15 -44.72 -5.86
C THR A 197 -18.88 -43.99 -5.42
N ALA A 198 -18.05 -44.56 -4.56
CA ALA A 198 -16.95 -43.88 -3.92
C ALA A 198 -15.57 -44.31 -4.45
N TYR A 199 -15.26 -43.98 -5.70
CA TYR A 199 -13.90 -43.76 -6.15
C TYR A 199 -13.59 -42.28 -6.35
N THR A 200 -14.28 -41.39 -5.68
CA THR A 200 -13.85 -40.01 -5.56
C THR A 200 -13.08 -39.90 -4.25
N THR A 201 -11.77 -39.68 -4.35
CA THR A 201 -10.92 -39.25 -3.23
C THR A 201 -11.53 -37.97 -2.68
N LYS A 202 -12.32 -38.07 -1.59
CA LYS A 202 -12.75 -36.90 -0.85
C LYS A 202 -11.48 -36.30 -0.26
N GLU A 203 -11.12 -35.10 -0.70
CA GLU A 203 -10.11 -34.31 -0.02
C GLU A 203 -10.63 -34.05 1.40
N VAL A 204 -9.94 -34.57 2.38
CA VAL A 204 -10.23 -34.31 3.78
C VAL A 204 -9.72 -32.90 4.09
N LEU A 205 -10.65 -32.00 4.34
CA LEU A 205 -10.35 -30.60 4.64
C LEU A 205 -10.32 -30.35 6.15
N ASP A 206 -9.25 -29.71 6.60
CA ASP A 206 -9.16 -29.19 7.97
C ASP A 206 -10.00 -27.91 8.08
N LYS A 207 -11.15 -28.01 8.76
CA LYS A 207 -12.11 -26.93 8.92
C LYS A 207 -11.74 -25.86 9.95
N THR A 208 -10.58 -25.97 10.59
CA THR A 208 -10.07 -24.90 11.43
C THR A 208 -9.45 -23.74 10.63
N TRP A 209 -9.12 -23.98 9.37
CA TRP A 209 -8.59 -22.93 8.49
C TRP A 209 -9.67 -21.96 8.04
N CYS A 210 -9.45 -20.66 8.32
CA CYS A 210 -10.36 -19.58 7.97
C CYS A 210 -9.73 -18.64 6.95
N LYS A 211 -10.49 -18.33 5.89
CA LYS A 211 -10.10 -17.35 4.87
C LYS A 211 -10.27 -15.93 5.40
N ILE A 212 -9.24 -15.09 5.20
CA ILE A 212 -9.21 -13.68 5.56
C ILE A 212 -9.14 -12.85 4.28
N PRO A 213 -10.27 -12.33 3.79
CA PRO A 213 -10.30 -11.46 2.63
C PRO A 213 -9.90 -10.05 3.02
N MET A 214 -9.02 -9.42 2.22
CA MET A 214 -8.43 -8.12 2.48
C MET A 214 -8.53 -7.22 1.25
N CYS A 215 -8.65 -5.91 1.48
CA CYS A 215 -8.66 -4.89 0.45
C CYS A 215 -7.76 -3.73 0.85
N ILE A 216 -6.76 -3.39 0.00
CA ILE A 216 -5.96 -2.17 0.13
C ILE A 216 -6.52 -1.15 -0.85
N SER A 217 -6.82 0.07 -0.38
CA SER A 217 -7.38 1.15 -1.18
C SER A 217 -6.57 2.42 -1.07
N ASN A 218 -6.44 3.15 -2.16
CA ASN A 218 -5.91 4.52 -2.13
C ASN A 218 -7.05 5.49 -1.81
N THR A 219 -7.06 5.97 -0.57
CA THR A 219 -8.03 6.95 -0.04
C THR A 219 -7.56 8.39 -0.23
N GLY A 220 -6.31 8.57 -0.61
CA GLY A 220 -5.74 9.86 -0.98
C GLY A 220 -6.13 10.33 -2.39
N ASN A 221 -5.54 11.43 -2.82
CA ASN A 221 -5.82 12.07 -4.11
C ASN A 221 -4.62 12.03 -5.09
N ILE A 222 -3.54 11.38 -4.72
CA ILE A 222 -2.39 11.10 -5.58
C ILE A 222 -2.09 9.61 -5.66
N SER A 223 -1.45 9.19 -6.74
CA SER A 223 -1.03 7.81 -6.93
C SER A 223 0.12 7.44 -5.99
N VAL A 224 0.08 6.23 -5.44
CA VAL A 224 1.07 5.72 -4.49
C VAL A 224 1.65 4.41 -4.99
N ASN A 225 2.97 4.23 -4.86
CA ASN A 225 3.65 2.97 -5.19
C ASN A 225 3.69 2.04 -3.98
N VAL A 226 2.78 1.06 -3.92
CA VAL A 226 2.77 0.02 -2.89
C VAL A 226 3.82 -1.03 -3.23
N VAL A 227 4.87 -1.13 -2.42
CA VAL A 227 5.93 -2.13 -2.61
C VAL A 227 5.50 -3.47 -2.07
N LYS A 228 5.01 -3.50 -0.84
CA LYS A 228 4.49 -4.69 -0.16
C LYS A 228 3.64 -4.31 1.05
N CYS A 229 2.78 -5.23 1.48
CA CYS A 229 2.10 -5.17 2.77
C CYS A 229 2.54 -6.38 3.60
N LYS A 230 3.05 -6.14 4.80
CA LYS A 230 3.31 -7.18 5.80
C LYS A 230 2.10 -7.28 6.70
N ILE A 231 1.68 -8.49 6.98
CA ILE A 231 0.57 -8.79 7.88
C ILE A 231 1.08 -9.75 8.92
N ASP A 232 1.05 -9.33 10.16
CA ASP A 232 1.53 -10.09 11.32
C ASP A 232 0.36 -10.45 12.23
N CYS A 233 0.27 -11.72 12.61
CA CYS A 233 -0.66 -12.24 13.61
C CYS A 233 0.10 -12.54 14.90
N TYR A 234 -0.54 -12.31 16.05
CA TYR A 234 0.08 -12.68 17.33
C TYR A 234 0.18 -14.20 17.46
N ALA A 235 1.40 -14.70 17.67
CA ALA A 235 1.72 -16.13 17.79
C ALA A 235 0.90 -16.88 18.88
N ASN A 236 0.45 -16.16 19.92
CA ASN A 236 -0.36 -16.75 20.97
C ASN A 236 -1.80 -17.07 20.54
N ASN A 237 -2.30 -16.47 19.46
CA ASN A 237 -3.69 -16.54 19.04
C ASN A 237 -3.92 -17.47 17.85
N VAL A 238 -2.87 -17.80 17.10
CA VAL A 238 -2.93 -18.65 15.91
C VAL A 238 -1.97 -19.83 16.00
N ASN A 239 -2.33 -20.95 15.39
CA ASN A 239 -1.45 -22.10 15.22
C ASN A 239 -0.58 -21.94 13.98
N ALA A 240 -1.18 -21.38 12.91
CA ALA A 240 -0.49 -21.20 11.64
C ALA A 240 -1.16 -20.10 10.80
N VAL A 241 -0.38 -19.56 9.86
CA VAL A 241 -0.82 -18.65 8.82
C VAL A 241 -0.34 -19.18 7.48
N ALA A 242 -1.19 -19.21 6.47
CA ALA A 242 -0.84 -19.77 5.18
C ALA A 242 -1.46 -18.98 4.02
N ARG A 243 -0.85 -19.10 2.88
CA ARG A 243 -1.37 -18.59 1.62
C ARG A 243 -2.51 -19.46 1.08
N GLU A 244 -2.38 -20.76 1.25
CA GLU A 244 -3.31 -21.79 0.78
C GLU A 244 -3.54 -22.78 1.93
N ILE A 245 -4.73 -23.39 1.98
CA ILE A 245 -5.00 -24.42 2.98
C ILE A 245 -4.10 -25.62 2.68
N PRO A 246 -3.29 -26.08 3.63
CA PRO A 246 -2.52 -27.31 3.46
C PRO A 246 -3.49 -28.50 3.28
N THR A 247 -3.50 -29.10 2.11
CA THR A 247 -4.24 -30.35 1.87
C THR A 247 -3.31 -31.54 2.06
N LEU A 248 -3.80 -32.63 2.65
CA LEU A 248 -3.05 -33.86 2.82
C LEU A 248 -2.59 -34.47 1.47
N ALA A 249 -3.22 -34.06 0.37
CA ALA A 249 -2.90 -34.52 -0.99
C ALA A 249 -1.89 -33.62 -1.73
N SER A 250 -1.53 -32.45 -1.21
CA SER A 250 -0.69 -31.48 -1.93
C SER A 250 0.79 -31.86 -2.08
N SER A 251 1.22 -33.02 -1.59
CA SER A 251 2.60 -33.51 -1.78
C SER A 251 2.89 -34.03 -3.20
N PHE A 252 1.92 -34.06 -4.11
CA PHE A 252 2.10 -34.69 -5.44
C PHE A 252 1.70 -33.84 -6.66
N ILE A 253 1.18 -32.63 -6.49
CA ILE A 253 0.84 -31.79 -7.65
C ILE A 253 1.72 -30.53 -7.65
N SER A 254 2.90 -30.66 -8.23
CA SER A 254 3.66 -29.54 -8.74
C SER A 254 3.02 -29.09 -10.06
N SER A 255 1.94 -28.35 -10.04
CA SER A 255 1.46 -27.68 -11.24
C SER A 255 2.34 -26.47 -11.52
N TRP A 256 3.09 -26.54 -12.60
CA TRP A 256 3.97 -25.49 -13.12
C TRP A 256 3.20 -24.27 -13.65
N ASP A 257 1.87 -24.29 -13.63
CA ASP A 257 0.98 -23.19 -14.06
C ASP A 257 0.52 -22.28 -12.92
N ALA A 258 1.22 -22.30 -11.79
CA ALA A 258 0.91 -21.39 -10.71
C ALA A 258 1.16 -19.95 -11.15
N ILE A 259 0.10 -19.18 -11.30
CA ILE A 259 0.11 -17.73 -11.27
C ILE A 259 1.08 -17.30 -10.16
N PRO A 260 2.13 -16.50 -10.44
CA PRO A 260 3.04 -16.08 -9.40
C PRO A 260 2.24 -15.43 -8.28
N PRO A 261 2.39 -15.94 -7.06
CA PRO A 261 1.53 -15.51 -5.97
C PRO A 261 1.77 -14.07 -5.60
N GLU A 262 0.71 -13.31 -5.53
CA GLU A 262 0.75 -11.97 -4.94
C GLU A 262 0.94 -12.03 -3.42
N VAL A 263 0.59 -13.18 -2.82
CA VAL A 263 0.79 -13.44 -1.39
C VAL A 263 1.93 -14.42 -1.19
N LEU A 264 2.93 -14.03 -0.44
CA LEU A 264 4.09 -14.83 -0.08
C LEU A 264 4.08 -15.11 1.42
N THR A 265 4.33 -16.38 1.80
CA THR A 265 4.68 -16.68 3.19
C THR A 265 6.08 -16.13 3.45
N ALA A 266 6.26 -15.34 4.49
CA ALA A 266 7.58 -14.84 4.84
C ALA A 266 8.45 -15.98 5.39
N VAL A 267 9.59 -16.21 4.79
CA VAL A 267 10.55 -17.28 5.13
C VAL A 267 11.03 -17.22 6.59
N ASN A 268 10.82 -16.07 7.28
CA ASN A 268 11.24 -15.84 8.67
C ASN A 268 10.09 -15.42 9.60
N TYR A 269 8.84 -15.55 9.18
CA TYR A 269 7.67 -15.19 9.97
C TYR A 269 6.75 -16.39 10.12
N GLU A 270 6.84 -17.05 11.25
CA GLU A 270 6.01 -18.21 11.57
C GLU A 270 4.50 -17.90 11.55
N TYR A 271 4.15 -16.64 11.78
CA TYR A 271 2.77 -16.17 11.93
C TYR A 271 2.45 -14.92 11.10
N GLY A 272 3.12 -14.73 9.97
CA GLY A 272 2.94 -13.57 9.12
C GLY A 272 2.93 -13.88 7.63
N ILE A 273 2.41 -12.92 6.84
CA ILE A 273 2.32 -12.99 5.39
C ILE A 273 2.84 -11.69 4.78
N ILE A 274 3.43 -11.80 3.61
CA ILE A 274 3.78 -10.66 2.78
C ILE A 274 2.92 -10.70 1.51
N TYR A 275 2.11 -9.67 1.32
CA TYR A 275 1.42 -9.41 0.07
C TYR A 275 2.27 -8.48 -0.80
N GLN A 276 2.51 -8.87 -2.05
CA GLN A 276 3.19 -8.04 -3.05
C GLN A 276 2.30 -7.90 -4.28
N PRO A 277 1.70 -6.73 -4.52
CA PRO A 277 0.88 -6.52 -5.69
C PRO A 277 1.73 -6.59 -6.97
N ARG A 278 1.21 -7.18 -8.04
CA ARG A 278 1.85 -7.21 -9.37
C ARG A 278 1.98 -5.80 -9.93
N GLU A 279 0.88 -5.07 -9.92
CA GLU A 279 0.84 -3.67 -10.24
C GLU A 279 0.99 -2.87 -8.96
N ARG A 280 2.15 -2.26 -8.81
CA ARG A 280 2.50 -1.52 -7.60
C ARG A 280 1.84 -0.14 -7.52
N LEU A 281 1.51 0.44 -8.67
CA LEU A 281 0.86 1.76 -8.71
C LEU A 281 -0.60 1.63 -8.33
N LEU A 282 -1.00 2.33 -7.29
CA LEU A 282 -2.38 2.46 -6.85
C LEU A 282 -2.82 3.90 -7.09
N VAL A 283 -3.65 4.11 -8.12
CA VAL A 283 -4.19 5.44 -8.43
C VAL A 283 -5.29 5.83 -7.42
N PRO A 284 -5.64 7.12 -7.29
CA PRO A 284 -6.73 7.55 -6.40
C PRO A 284 -8.03 6.78 -6.64
N LYS A 285 -8.66 6.31 -5.57
CA LYS A 285 -9.89 5.48 -5.56
C LYS A 285 -9.74 4.07 -6.11
N ASP A 286 -8.54 3.65 -6.49
CA ASP A 286 -8.26 2.27 -6.86
C ASP A 286 -8.08 1.39 -5.62
N ASN A 287 -8.29 0.08 -5.81
CA ASN A 287 -8.12 -0.91 -4.75
C ASN A 287 -7.50 -2.21 -5.29
N LYS A 288 -6.90 -2.98 -4.40
CA LYS A 288 -6.37 -4.31 -4.67
C LYS A 288 -6.89 -5.28 -3.62
N GLN A 289 -7.50 -6.35 -4.07
CA GLN A 289 -8.05 -7.41 -3.23
C GLN A 289 -7.07 -8.58 -3.18
N PHE A 290 -6.95 -9.19 -2.01
CA PHE A 290 -6.19 -10.41 -1.79
C PHE A 290 -6.76 -11.18 -0.60
N TYR A 291 -6.28 -12.36 -0.33
CA TYR A 291 -6.69 -13.16 0.82
C TYR A 291 -5.56 -14.05 1.30
N PHE A 292 -5.70 -14.50 2.52
CA PHE A 292 -4.84 -15.50 3.13
C PHE A 292 -5.66 -16.36 4.10
N TYR A 293 -5.04 -17.33 4.72
CA TYR A 293 -5.69 -18.23 5.67
C TYR A 293 -4.99 -18.19 7.02
N ILE A 294 -5.78 -18.28 8.07
CA ILE A 294 -5.29 -18.45 9.44
C ILE A 294 -5.92 -19.69 10.06
N GLN A 295 -5.19 -20.32 10.96
CA GLN A 295 -5.68 -21.39 11.81
C GLN A 295 -5.68 -20.88 13.26
N PRO A 296 -6.83 -20.43 13.80
CA PRO A 296 -6.92 -19.96 15.16
C PRO A 296 -6.60 -21.06 16.18
N LYS A 297 -6.10 -20.68 17.36
CA LYS A 297 -6.04 -21.59 18.51
C LYS A 297 -7.42 -21.72 19.12
N PHE A 298 -7.73 -22.92 19.59
CA PHE A 298 -8.99 -23.14 20.31
C PHE A 298 -9.06 -22.28 21.58
N GLY A 299 -10.23 -21.66 21.83
CA GLY A 299 -10.46 -20.79 22.99
C GLY A 299 -10.15 -19.32 22.77
N VAL A 300 -9.53 -18.94 21.65
CA VAL A 300 -9.32 -17.54 21.29
C VAL A 300 -10.62 -16.92 20.81
N GLN A 301 -10.98 -15.74 21.32
CA GLN A 301 -12.21 -15.02 20.94
C GLN A 301 -11.93 -13.86 19.98
N CYS A 302 -10.71 -13.32 19.99
CA CYS A 302 -10.30 -12.20 19.14
C CYS A 302 -8.85 -12.38 18.70
N ILE A 303 -8.60 -12.10 17.43
CA ILE A 303 -7.25 -12.08 16.84
C ILE A 303 -7.00 -10.67 16.31
N GLU A 304 -5.95 -10.03 16.82
CA GLU A 304 -5.46 -8.79 16.25
C GLU A 304 -4.43 -9.10 15.17
N ILE A 305 -4.57 -8.42 14.05
CA ILE A 305 -3.59 -8.45 12.95
C ILE A 305 -3.04 -7.06 12.73
N THR A 306 -1.73 -6.97 12.55
CA THR A 306 -1.03 -5.72 12.24
C THR A 306 -0.63 -5.73 10.78
N CYS A 307 -1.10 -4.74 10.03
CA CYS A 307 -0.84 -4.56 8.62
C CYS A 307 0.12 -3.38 8.43
N GLU A 308 1.34 -3.63 7.98
CA GLU A 308 2.32 -2.61 7.64
C GLU A 308 2.39 -2.46 6.11
N ILE A 309 1.82 -1.36 5.59
CA ILE A 309 1.86 -1.03 4.17
C ILE A 309 3.15 -0.24 3.91
N LEU A 310 4.03 -0.82 3.10
CA LEU A 310 5.31 -0.23 2.71
C LEU A 310 5.19 0.33 1.29
N CYS A 311 5.29 1.65 1.19
CA CYS A 311 5.27 2.37 -0.06
C CYS A 311 6.65 2.95 -0.36
N LYS A 312 6.86 3.38 -1.59
CA LYS A 312 8.06 4.08 -1.97
C LYS A 312 8.14 5.46 -1.30
N GLU A 313 6.99 6.09 -1.13
CA GLU A 313 6.83 7.47 -0.66
C GLU A 313 6.62 7.56 0.85
N TYR A 314 5.92 6.60 1.46
CA TYR A 314 5.65 6.57 2.90
C TYR A 314 5.22 5.18 3.38
N ASN A 315 5.16 4.98 4.69
CA ASN A 315 4.70 3.74 5.31
C ASN A 315 3.49 4.01 6.20
N LYS A 316 2.57 3.05 6.26
CA LYS A 316 1.39 3.12 7.12
C LYS A 316 1.15 1.80 7.83
N THR A 317 0.89 1.86 9.13
CA THR A 317 0.55 0.70 9.96
C THR A 317 -0.91 0.81 10.41
N ILE A 318 -1.67 -0.27 10.25
CA ILE A 318 -3.07 -0.36 10.62
C ILE A 318 -3.26 -1.68 11.37
N THR A 319 -4.01 -1.63 12.48
CA THR A 319 -4.40 -2.82 13.24
C THR A 319 -5.87 -3.11 12.99
N LEU A 320 -6.19 -4.39 12.72
CA LEU A 320 -7.55 -4.87 12.51
C LEU A 320 -7.83 -6.02 13.48
N SER A 321 -9.09 -6.18 13.86
CA SER A 321 -9.53 -7.20 14.81
C SER A 321 -10.48 -8.21 14.15
N ILE A 322 -10.20 -9.49 14.32
CA ILE A 322 -10.99 -10.61 13.83
C ILE A 322 -11.68 -11.25 15.02
N ILE A 323 -12.98 -11.40 14.95
CA ILE A 323 -13.77 -12.11 15.97
C ILE A 323 -13.80 -13.59 15.63
N VAL A 324 -13.57 -14.42 16.64
CA VAL A 324 -13.56 -15.87 16.49
C VAL A 324 -14.76 -16.48 17.22
N GLU A 325 -15.64 -17.10 16.46
CA GLU A 325 -16.83 -17.82 16.96
C GLU A 325 -16.68 -19.32 16.61
N PRO A 326 -15.98 -20.13 17.40
CA PRO A 326 -15.70 -21.50 17.03
C PRO A 326 -16.97 -22.38 17.04
N ILE A 327 -17.08 -23.29 16.08
CA ILE A 327 -18.08 -24.34 16.05
C ILE A 327 -17.44 -25.60 16.64
N VAL A 328 -18.09 -26.20 17.64
CA VAL A 328 -17.57 -27.37 18.33
C VAL A 328 -18.46 -28.57 18.09
N HIS A 329 -17.89 -29.61 17.51
CA HIS A 329 -18.57 -30.90 17.27
C HIS A 329 -18.19 -31.87 18.39
N PRO A 330 -19.12 -32.24 19.28
CA PRO A 330 -18.82 -33.20 20.34
C PRO A 330 -18.76 -34.62 19.80
N LYS A 331 -17.75 -35.37 20.27
CA LYS A 331 -17.58 -36.80 19.98
C LYS A 331 -17.28 -37.55 21.24
N LEU A 332 -18.09 -38.54 21.55
CA LEU A 332 -17.92 -39.38 22.71
C LEU A 332 -17.28 -40.71 22.29
N VAL A 333 -16.21 -41.06 22.96
CA VAL A 333 -15.45 -42.29 22.77
C VAL A 333 -15.41 -43.03 24.11
N TYR A 334 -15.61 -44.34 24.10
CA TYR A 334 -15.44 -45.21 25.27
C TYR A 334 -14.25 -46.11 25.04
N GLU A 335 -13.37 -46.17 26.04
CA GLU A 335 -12.26 -47.10 26.10
C GLU A 335 -12.39 -47.98 27.35
N LEU A 336 -12.21 -49.28 27.18
CA LEU A 336 -12.33 -50.22 28.27
C LEU A 336 -11.02 -50.29 29.05
N VAL A 337 -11.13 -50.33 30.37
CA VAL A 337 -10.03 -50.51 31.32
C VAL A 337 -10.31 -51.68 32.23
N ASP A 338 -9.22 -52.27 32.76
CA ASP A 338 -9.30 -53.49 33.55
C ASP A 338 -9.39 -53.23 35.07
N ALA A 339 -9.06 -52.02 35.49
CA ALA A 339 -8.97 -51.70 36.93
C ALA A 339 -9.71 -50.37 37.23
N GLU A 340 -10.28 -50.27 38.44
CA GLU A 340 -11.05 -49.09 38.90
C GLU A 340 -10.21 -47.79 38.99
N ASP A 341 -8.95 -47.91 39.25
CA ASP A 341 -8.02 -46.78 39.34
C ASP A 341 -7.67 -46.16 37.95
N GLN A 342 -8.01 -46.84 36.89
CA GLN A 342 -7.86 -46.37 35.49
C GLN A 342 -9.13 -45.67 34.96
N VAL A 343 -10.23 -45.68 35.72
CA VAL A 343 -11.49 -45.02 35.31
C VAL A 343 -11.29 -43.51 35.37
N LYS A 344 -11.42 -42.86 34.19
CA LYS A 344 -11.24 -41.40 34.06
C LYS A 344 -11.99 -40.88 32.84
N GLU A 345 -12.12 -39.58 32.76
CA GLU A 345 -12.57 -38.86 31.58
C GLU A 345 -11.47 -37.93 31.07
N GLU A 346 -11.17 -38.01 29.82
CA GLU A 346 -10.23 -37.12 29.16
C GLU A 346 -10.94 -36.32 28.08
N ILE A 347 -10.63 -35.03 28.00
CA ILE A 347 -11.16 -34.14 26.97
C ILE A 347 -10.01 -33.64 26.11
N ASN A 348 -10.10 -33.90 24.83
CA ASN A 348 -9.17 -33.41 23.84
C ASN A 348 -9.92 -32.58 22.79
N VAL A 349 -9.31 -31.49 22.31
CA VAL A 349 -9.86 -30.68 21.22
C VAL A 349 -8.89 -30.72 20.05
N GLN A 350 -9.39 -31.11 18.91
CA GLN A 350 -8.62 -31.28 17.69
C GLN A 350 -9.34 -30.63 16.49
N PRO A 351 -8.65 -30.41 15.36
CA PRO A 351 -9.27 -29.95 14.13
C PRO A 351 -10.42 -30.86 13.69
N TYR A 352 -11.54 -30.27 13.26
CA TYR A 352 -12.61 -31.01 12.64
C TYR A 352 -12.26 -31.29 11.18
N MET A 353 -12.14 -32.56 10.85
CA MET A 353 -11.77 -33.06 9.52
C MET A 353 -13.01 -33.60 8.81
N CYS A 354 -13.34 -33.09 7.61
CA CYS A 354 -14.50 -33.60 6.86
C CYS A 354 -14.29 -33.64 5.33
#